data_bd7baa1487e75e75435f2672c3402514
#
_entry.id   bd7baa1487e75e75435f2672c3402514
#
_cell.length_a   1.000
_cell.length_b   1.000
_cell.length_c   1.000
_cell.angle_alpha   90.00
_cell.angle_beta   90.00
_cell.angle_gamma   90.00
#
_symmetry.space_group_name_H-M   'P 1'
#
loop_
_entity.id
_entity.type
_entity.pdbx_description
1 polymer ?
#
loop_
_entity_poly.entity_id
_entity_poly.type
_entity_poly.pdbx_seq_one_letter_code
_entity_poly.pdbx_strand_id
1 'polypeptide(L)'
;MNKNSSQHSFLRTIILVSTFGGLLFGYDTGVINGALPFMAEADQLNLTALTEGMVASSLLLGAAIGAVFGGRLSDYNGRRKNILILAVLFFAATLGCTLAPNVSVMVISRFLLGLAVGGASVTVPAYLAEMSPAESRGRMVTQNELMIVTGQLLAFTCNAVIGNVLGDTSHAWRYMLVIAALPAVFLFFGMLKVPESPRWLVSKGRKEDALHVLRRIRNEEKAKSELAEVESAFHKEAEMEQAAFKDLAVPWVRRIVFIGIGIAVVQQLTGVNSIMYYGTQILKDAGFETKAALIGNIANGVISVLATFVGIWLLGKVGRRPMLMTGLIGTTAVLLLIGVLSVVLKGSPALPYVVLSLTVTFLAFQQGAVSPVTWLMLSEIFPLRLRGLGMGVTVFCLWIVNFLVGFTFPVLLANIGLSATFFIFVLLGIASVIFVKRFLPETKGLSLEQLEQNFRAYEKTDRNSAEAKVSG
;
A
#
# COMPACT_ATOMS: atom_id res chain seq x y z
N MET A 1 24.04 -17.49 -28.27
CA MET A 1 23.14 -17.26 -27.13
C MET A 1 21.71 -17.58 -27.57
N ASN A 2 21.01 -18.47 -26.87
CA ASN A 2 19.67 -18.90 -27.24
C ASN A 2 18.69 -17.70 -27.14
N LYS A 3 17.92 -17.41 -28.20
CA LYS A 3 16.99 -16.29 -28.29
C LYS A 3 15.99 -16.26 -27.11
N ASN A 4 15.58 -17.45 -26.62
CA ASN A 4 14.73 -17.61 -25.44
C ASN A 4 15.41 -17.14 -24.13
N SER A 5 16.71 -17.37 -23.96
CA SER A 5 17.47 -16.91 -22.79
C SER A 5 17.56 -15.37 -22.73
N SER A 6 17.72 -14.72 -23.88
CA SER A 6 17.74 -13.25 -23.98
C SER A 6 16.37 -12.62 -23.65
N GLN A 7 15.27 -13.21 -24.11
CA GLN A 7 13.91 -12.74 -23.84
C GLN A 7 13.56 -12.85 -22.33
N HIS A 8 13.88 -13.97 -21.71
CA HIS A 8 13.69 -14.16 -20.26
C HIS A 8 14.53 -13.19 -19.43
N SER A 9 15.77 -12.94 -19.82
CA SER A 9 16.65 -11.97 -19.15
C SER A 9 16.09 -10.56 -19.25
N PHE A 10 15.60 -10.17 -20.43
CA PHE A 10 15.02 -8.84 -20.66
C PHE A 10 13.73 -8.63 -19.86
N LEU A 11 12.84 -9.62 -19.82
CA LEU A 11 11.63 -9.57 -19.01
C LEU A 11 11.96 -9.44 -17.52
N ARG A 12 12.95 -10.19 -17.01
CA ARG A 12 13.42 -10.05 -15.62
C ARG A 12 13.93 -8.64 -15.32
N THR A 13 14.65 -8.03 -16.27
CA THR A 13 15.11 -6.63 -16.12
C THR A 13 13.94 -5.66 -16.03
N ILE A 14 12.90 -5.82 -16.86
CA ILE A 14 11.70 -5.00 -16.82
C ILE A 14 11.03 -5.11 -15.44
N ILE A 15 10.86 -6.33 -14.95
CA ILE A 15 10.24 -6.59 -13.65
C ILE A 15 11.07 -5.97 -12.53
N LEU A 16 12.38 -6.23 -12.50
CA LEU A 16 13.27 -5.71 -11.48
C LEU A 16 13.23 -4.18 -11.43
N VAL A 17 13.37 -3.54 -12.59
CA VAL A 17 13.35 -2.07 -12.69
C VAL A 17 12.01 -1.51 -12.20
N SER A 18 10.89 -2.10 -12.64
CA SER A 18 9.56 -1.61 -12.28
C SER A 18 9.25 -1.78 -10.79
N THR A 19 9.74 -2.84 -10.16
CA THR A 19 9.53 -3.09 -8.73
C THR A 19 10.29 -2.13 -7.82
N PHE A 20 11.26 -1.36 -8.33
CA PHE A 20 11.82 -0.22 -7.58
C PHE A 20 10.77 0.82 -7.20
N GLY A 21 9.64 0.92 -7.93
CA GLY A 21 8.51 1.75 -7.52
C GLY A 21 7.90 1.31 -6.17
N GLY A 22 7.76 0.00 -5.97
CA GLY A 22 7.35 -0.57 -4.67
C GLY A 22 8.39 -0.32 -3.57
N LEU A 23 9.68 -0.52 -3.90
CA LEU A 23 10.78 -0.27 -2.97
C LEU A 23 10.81 1.19 -2.50
N LEU A 24 10.60 2.16 -3.41
CA LEU A 24 10.51 3.58 -3.10
C LEU A 24 9.42 3.88 -2.08
N PHE A 25 8.22 3.37 -2.33
CA PHE A 25 7.09 3.54 -1.42
C PHE A 25 7.39 2.94 -0.04
N GLY A 26 7.93 1.72 -0.02
CA GLY A 26 8.29 1.05 1.24
C GLY A 26 9.38 1.80 2.01
N TYR A 27 10.44 2.22 1.33
CA TYR A 27 11.54 2.97 1.96
C TYR A 27 11.04 4.27 2.58
N ASP A 28 10.24 5.04 1.85
CA ASP A 28 9.71 6.32 2.36
C ASP A 28 8.79 6.13 3.57
N THR A 29 7.97 5.08 3.56
CA THR A 29 7.13 4.71 4.70
C THR A 29 7.96 4.37 5.94
N GLY A 30 9.07 3.64 5.75
CA GLY A 30 9.94 3.22 6.86
C GLY A 30 10.89 4.30 7.35
N VAL A 31 11.37 5.18 6.46
CA VAL A 31 12.39 6.18 6.84
C VAL A 31 11.87 7.21 7.83
N ILE A 32 10.60 7.60 7.71
CA ILE A 32 10.00 8.59 8.59
C ILE A 32 9.97 8.13 10.06
N ASN A 33 9.78 6.83 10.27
CA ASN A 33 9.77 6.21 11.59
C ASN A 33 11.05 6.51 12.41
N GLY A 34 12.21 6.41 11.78
CA GLY A 34 13.48 6.69 12.44
C GLY A 34 13.90 8.15 12.38
N ALA A 35 13.45 8.90 11.40
CA ALA A 35 13.82 10.31 11.22
C ALA A 35 13.05 11.26 12.14
N LEU A 36 11.77 10.96 12.44
CA LEU A 36 10.90 11.83 13.26
C LEU A 36 11.51 12.20 14.62
N PRO A 37 12.05 11.27 15.43
CA PRO A 37 12.64 11.64 16.72
C PRO A 37 13.76 12.67 16.63
N PHE A 38 14.57 12.60 15.57
CA PHE A 38 15.65 13.58 15.33
C PHE A 38 15.14 14.91 14.77
N MET A 39 14.08 14.88 13.95
CA MET A 39 13.43 16.12 13.47
C MET A 39 12.74 16.88 14.60
N ALA A 40 12.23 16.18 15.60
CA ALA A 40 11.50 16.75 16.72
C ALA A 40 12.40 17.50 17.70
N GLU A 41 13.72 17.32 17.66
CA GLU A 41 14.67 18.02 18.53
C GLU A 41 14.56 19.54 18.38
N ALA A 42 14.76 20.27 19.50
CA ALA A 42 14.53 21.73 19.59
C ALA A 42 15.43 22.54 18.67
N ASP A 43 16.64 22.05 18.38
CA ASP A 43 17.63 22.65 17.47
C ASP A 43 17.42 22.27 16.00
N GLN A 44 16.44 21.43 15.70
CA GLN A 44 16.09 20.97 14.36
C GLN A 44 14.77 21.61 13.90
N LEU A 45 13.76 20.81 13.57
CA LEU A 45 12.44 21.32 13.15
C LEU A 45 11.52 21.61 14.35
N ASN A 46 11.92 21.24 15.57
CA ASN A 46 11.19 21.46 16.82
C ASN A 46 9.70 21.03 16.69
N LEU A 47 9.49 19.76 16.33
CA LEU A 47 8.15 19.26 16.06
C LEU A 47 7.35 19.10 17.36
N THR A 48 6.12 19.55 17.33
CA THR A 48 5.08 19.20 18.30
C THR A 48 4.34 17.95 17.82
N ALA A 49 3.56 17.30 18.69
CA ALA A 49 2.73 16.14 18.29
C ALA A 49 1.82 16.43 17.08
N LEU A 50 1.28 17.64 16.98
CA LEU A 50 0.49 18.07 15.84
C LEU A 50 1.33 18.14 14.56
N THR A 51 2.49 18.78 14.62
CA THR A 51 3.37 18.93 13.44
C THR A 51 4.05 17.62 13.06
N GLU A 52 4.33 16.71 14.00
CA GLU A 52 4.74 15.33 13.70
C GLU A 52 3.66 14.62 12.88
N GLY A 53 2.39 14.72 13.31
CA GLY A 53 1.25 14.20 12.56
C GLY A 53 1.16 14.79 11.16
N MET A 54 1.36 16.11 11.00
CA MET A 54 1.37 16.78 9.70
C MET A 54 2.50 16.29 8.80
N VAL A 55 3.71 16.18 9.32
CA VAL A 55 4.89 15.72 8.57
C VAL A 55 4.70 14.26 8.11
N ALA A 56 4.26 13.37 9.00
CA ALA A 56 4.08 11.96 8.64
C ALA A 56 2.90 11.76 7.67
N SER A 57 1.79 12.46 7.87
CA SER A 57 0.54 12.21 7.14
C SER A 57 0.38 13.00 5.85
N SER A 58 1.06 14.13 5.66
CA SER A 58 0.94 14.94 4.44
C SER A 58 1.26 14.16 3.16
N LEU A 59 2.19 13.23 3.23
CA LEU A 59 2.46 12.27 2.15
C LEU A 59 1.21 11.47 1.77
N LEU A 60 0.42 11.02 2.74
CA LEU A 60 -0.75 10.17 2.52
C LEU A 60 -1.87 10.94 1.81
N LEU A 61 -2.03 12.21 2.15
CA LEU A 61 -2.95 13.11 1.44
C LEU A 61 -2.48 13.32 -0.01
N GLY A 62 -1.19 13.54 -0.22
CA GLY A 62 -0.59 13.58 -1.54
C GLY A 62 -0.81 12.29 -2.32
N ALA A 63 -0.66 11.12 -1.67
CA ALA A 63 -0.85 9.82 -2.29
C ALA A 63 -2.32 9.57 -2.69
N ALA A 64 -3.29 10.02 -1.90
CA ALA A 64 -4.70 9.96 -2.27
C ALA A 64 -4.97 10.70 -3.58
N ILE A 65 -4.47 11.92 -3.68
CA ILE A 65 -4.62 12.76 -4.88
C ILE A 65 -3.81 12.17 -6.06
N GLY A 66 -2.56 11.78 -5.79
CA GLY A 66 -1.67 11.17 -6.77
C GLY A 66 -2.22 9.89 -7.39
N ALA A 67 -2.90 9.05 -6.62
CA ALA A 67 -3.54 7.84 -7.11
C ALA A 67 -4.71 8.14 -8.07
N VAL A 68 -5.52 9.15 -7.77
CA VAL A 68 -6.67 9.57 -8.62
C VAL A 68 -6.18 10.10 -9.96
N PHE A 69 -5.17 10.97 -9.96
CA PHE A 69 -4.66 11.58 -11.19
C PHE A 69 -3.64 10.72 -11.91
N GLY A 70 -2.88 9.90 -11.18
CA GLY A 70 -1.84 9.02 -11.73
C GLY A 70 -2.36 8.03 -12.75
N GLY A 71 -3.54 7.45 -12.54
CA GLY A 71 -4.19 6.57 -13.51
C GLY A 71 -4.48 7.28 -14.83
N ARG A 72 -5.13 8.45 -14.77
CA ARG A 72 -5.45 9.25 -15.96
C ARG A 72 -4.20 9.73 -16.71
N LEU A 73 -3.19 10.20 -15.98
CA LEU A 73 -1.90 10.59 -16.56
C LEU A 73 -1.19 9.40 -17.22
N SER A 74 -1.26 8.22 -16.61
CA SER A 74 -0.73 6.98 -17.14
C SER A 74 -1.41 6.56 -18.44
N ASP A 75 -2.74 6.72 -18.54
CA ASP A 75 -3.51 6.43 -19.75
C ASP A 75 -3.24 7.44 -20.88
N TYR A 76 -3.00 8.68 -20.52
CA TYR A 76 -2.69 9.74 -21.49
C TYR A 76 -1.25 9.67 -22.00
N ASN A 77 -0.27 9.66 -21.08
CA ASN A 77 1.16 9.77 -21.39
C ASN A 77 1.83 8.43 -21.71
N GLY A 78 1.24 7.32 -21.31
CA GLY A 78 1.88 5.98 -21.30
C GLY A 78 2.44 5.64 -19.92
N ARG A 79 2.57 4.34 -19.68
CA ARG A 79 3.02 3.81 -18.37
C ARG A 79 4.46 4.19 -18.10
N ARG A 80 5.34 3.92 -19.06
CA ARG A 80 6.78 4.21 -18.96
C ARG A 80 7.05 5.69 -18.73
N LYS A 81 6.46 6.56 -19.57
CA LYS A 81 6.67 8.01 -19.45
C LYS A 81 6.14 8.54 -18.13
N ASN A 82 5.00 8.05 -17.67
CA ASN A 82 4.42 8.43 -16.38
C ASN A 82 5.35 8.03 -15.22
N ILE A 83 5.87 6.80 -15.21
CA ILE A 83 6.82 6.34 -14.17
C ILE A 83 8.09 7.21 -14.17
N LEU A 84 8.61 7.61 -15.33
CA LEU A 84 9.76 8.53 -15.42
C LEU A 84 9.47 9.89 -14.78
N ILE A 85 8.30 10.48 -15.06
CA ILE A 85 7.86 11.75 -14.46
C ILE A 85 7.74 11.61 -12.94
N LEU A 86 7.12 10.52 -12.47
CA LEU A 86 6.96 10.24 -11.05
C LEU A 86 8.31 10.00 -10.35
N ALA A 87 9.27 9.36 -11.00
CA ALA A 87 10.62 9.17 -10.45
C ALA A 87 11.36 10.52 -10.28
N VAL A 88 11.23 11.44 -11.24
CA VAL A 88 11.79 12.79 -11.14
C VAL A 88 11.11 13.59 -10.01
N LEU A 89 9.77 13.53 -9.94
CA LEU A 89 9.02 14.20 -8.89
C LEU A 89 9.40 13.65 -7.50
N PHE A 90 9.52 12.32 -7.37
CA PHE A 90 9.96 11.67 -6.14
C PHE A 90 11.35 12.16 -5.72
N PHE A 91 12.30 12.15 -6.66
CA PHE A 91 13.68 12.61 -6.42
C PHE A 91 13.71 14.07 -5.95
N ALA A 92 13.04 14.96 -6.68
CA ALA A 92 13.00 16.39 -6.33
C ALA A 92 12.32 16.64 -4.97
N ALA A 93 11.21 15.96 -4.70
CA ALA A 93 10.50 16.06 -3.43
C ALA A 93 11.33 15.49 -2.26
N THR A 94 12.06 14.38 -2.47
CA THR A 94 12.99 13.83 -1.47
C THR A 94 14.09 14.83 -1.12
N LEU A 95 14.68 15.50 -2.12
CA LEU A 95 15.65 16.56 -1.87
C LEU A 95 15.00 17.74 -1.12
N GLY A 96 13.77 18.11 -1.48
CA GLY A 96 13.01 19.12 -0.74
C GLY A 96 12.80 18.76 0.74
N CYS A 97 12.49 17.50 1.04
CA CYS A 97 12.40 16.99 2.41
C CYS A 97 13.78 17.05 3.11
N THR A 98 14.84 16.57 2.44
CA THR A 98 16.20 16.52 2.99
C THR A 98 16.74 17.90 3.34
N LEU A 99 16.46 18.89 2.51
CA LEU A 99 16.95 20.26 2.65
C LEU A 99 15.96 21.19 3.39
N ALA A 100 14.83 20.68 3.85
CA ALA A 100 13.79 21.49 4.50
C ALA A 100 14.34 22.29 5.69
N PRO A 101 14.22 23.65 5.67
CA PRO A 101 14.67 24.50 6.75
C PRO A 101 13.63 24.66 7.87
N ASN A 102 12.38 24.31 7.60
CA ASN A 102 11.26 24.45 8.54
C ASN A 102 10.15 23.42 8.22
N VAL A 103 9.18 23.34 9.13
CA VAL A 103 8.05 22.40 9.06
C VAL A 103 7.21 22.61 7.79
N SER A 104 6.96 23.85 7.37
CA SER A 104 6.11 24.13 6.22
C SER A 104 6.70 23.57 4.92
N VAL A 105 8.01 23.78 4.70
CA VAL A 105 8.72 23.22 3.54
C VAL A 105 8.74 21.70 3.61
N MET A 106 8.94 21.12 4.80
CA MET A 106 8.89 19.68 5.01
C MET A 106 7.51 19.11 4.60
N VAL A 107 6.42 19.69 5.12
CA VAL A 107 5.04 19.24 4.85
C VAL A 107 4.71 19.34 3.35
N ILE A 108 5.07 20.46 2.69
CA ILE A 108 4.85 20.63 1.25
C ILE A 108 5.65 19.60 0.46
N SER A 109 6.92 19.39 0.80
CA SER A 109 7.78 18.42 0.12
C SER A 109 7.28 16.99 0.33
N ARG A 110 6.82 16.63 1.53
CA ARG A 110 6.17 15.36 1.83
C ARG A 110 4.88 15.16 1.02
N PHE A 111 4.07 16.21 0.88
CA PHE A 111 2.88 16.16 0.04
C PHE A 111 3.21 15.91 -1.43
N LEU A 112 4.20 16.62 -1.99
CA LEU A 112 4.68 16.40 -3.37
C LEU A 112 5.24 14.98 -3.55
N LEU A 113 5.98 14.49 -2.55
CA LEU A 113 6.46 13.12 -2.50
C LEU A 113 5.29 12.13 -2.55
N GLY A 114 4.22 12.42 -1.80
CA GLY A 114 2.99 11.66 -1.80
C GLY A 114 2.32 11.60 -3.16
N LEU A 115 2.27 12.71 -3.92
CA LEU A 115 1.75 12.70 -5.29
C LEU A 115 2.50 11.68 -6.18
N ALA A 116 3.84 11.63 -6.05
CA ALA A 116 4.65 10.67 -6.77
C ALA A 116 4.37 9.21 -6.34
N VAL A 117 4.30 8.97 -5.04
CA VAL A 117 3.98 7.65 -4.46
C VAL A 117 2.60 7.17 -4.89
N GLY A 118 1.58 8.01 -4.77
CA GLY A 118 0.21 7.68 -5.17
C GLY A 118 0.09 7.38 -6.66
N GLY A 119 0.72 8.20 -7.51
CA GLY A 119 0.77 7.96 -8.95
C GLY A 119 1.48 6.64 -9.30
N ALA A 120 2.60 6.35 -8.62
CA ALA A 120 3.35 5.12 -8.80
C ALA A 120 2.58 3.88 -8.33
N SER A 121 1.83 3.98 -7.23
CA SER A 121 1.03 2.87 -6.68
C SER A 121 -0.02 2.32 -7.64
N VAL A 122 -0.47 3.14 -8.59
CA VAL A 122 -1.41 2.76 -9.65
C VAL A 122 -0.67 2.37 -10.94
N THR A 123 0.33 3.16 -11.34
CA THR A 123 0.99 3.00 -12.64
C THR A 123 1.92 1.79 -12.68
N VAL A 124 2.69 1.54 -11.61
CA VAL A 124 3.68 0.45 -11.57
C VAL A 124 3.03 -0.93 -11.63
N PRO A 125 2.02 -1.27 -10.82
CA PRO A 125 1.34 -2.56 -10.92
C PRO A 125 0.65 -2.75 -12.28
N ALA A 126 0.07 -1.70 -12.85
CA ALA A 126 -0.53 -1.74 -14.19
C ALA A 126 0.53 -2.07 -15.25
N TYR A 127 1.67 -1.38 -15.23
CA TYR A 127 2.78 -1.65 -16.16
C TYR A 127 3.30 -3.08 -16.01
N LEU A 128 3.52 -3.56 -14.79
CA LEU A 128 3.94 -4.94 -14.51
C LEU A 128 2.93 -5.96 -15.05
N ALA A 129 1.64 -5.73 -14.83
CA ALA A 129 0.57 -6.61 -15.31
C ALA A 129 0.49 -6.66 -16.84
N GLU A 130 0.71 -5.52 -17.52
CA GLU A 130 0.67 -5.39 -18.97
C GLU A 130 1.92 -5.97 -19.67
N MET A 131 3.08 -5.97 -18.99
CA MET A 131 4.33 -6.55 -19.50
C MET A 131 4.45 -8.05 -19.23
N SER A 132 3.71 -8.56 -18.24
CA SER A 132 3.81 -9.94 -17.75
C SER A 132 2.98 -10.92 -18.59
N PRO A 133 3.47 -12.16 -18.82
CA PRO A 133 2.64 -13.24 -19.36
C PRO A 133 1.42 -13.50 -18.47
N ALA A 134 0.31 -13.89 -19.07
CA ALA A 134 -0.94 -14.15 -18.36
C ALA A 134 -0.75 -15.16 -17.19
N GLU A 135 0.05 -16.20 -17.42
CA GLU A 135 0.32 -17.28 -16.46
C GLU A 135 1.11 -16.80 -15.22
N SER A 136 1.91 -15.76 -15.35
CA SER A 136 2.78 -15.24 -14.27
C SER A 136 2.37 -13.88 -13.73
N ARG A 137 1.33 -13.26 -14.28
CA ARG A 137 0.88 -11.89 -13.94
C ARG A 137 0.64 -11.70 -12.45
N GLY A 138 -0.09 -12.60 -11.81
CA GLY A 138 -0.36 -12.53 -10.37
C GLY A 138 0.93 -12.54 -9.54
N ARG A 139 1.87 -13.44 -9.88
CA ARG A 139 3.16 -13.54 -9.20
C ARG A 139 3.98 -12.26 -9.33
N MET A 140 3.91 -11.58 -10.48
CA MET A 140 4.68 -10.37 -10.73
C MET A 140 4.10 -9.15 -10.01
N VAL A 141 2.78 -9.04 -9.92
CA VAL A 141 2.13 -8.01 -9.10
C VAL A 141 2.44 -8.22 -7.62
N THR A 142 2.42 -9.47 -7.15
CA THR A 142 2.80 -9.82 -5.78
C THR A 142 4.25 -9.47 -5.44
N GLN A 143 5.14 -9.52 -6.42
CA GLN A 143 6.53 -9.10 -6.23
C GLN A 143 6.65 -7.61 -5.88
N ASN A 144 5.72 -6.77 -6.35
CA ASN A 144 5.66 -5.36 -5.97
C ASN A 144 5.37 -5.20 -4.46
N GLU A 145 4.44 -5.98 -3.89
CA GLU A 145 4.17 -5.99 -2.44
C GLU A 145 5.41 -6.40 -1.64
N LEU A 146 6.10 -7.45 -2.09
CA LEU A 146 7.34 -7.88 -1.45
C LEU A 146 8.40 -6.78 -1.47
N MET A 147 8.50 -6.00 -2.56
CA MET A 147 9.44 -4.89 -2.64
C MET A 147 9.05 -3.72 -1.73
N ILE A 148 7.76 -3.51 -1.45
CA ILE A 148 7.32 -2.50 -0.48
C ILE A 148 7.83 -2.87 0.93
N VAL A 149 7.56 -4.07 1.42
CA VAL A 149 8.04 -4.48 2.75
C VAL A 149 9.56 -4.60 2.83
N THR A 150 10.22 -4.94 1.73
CA THR A 150 11.70 -4.93 1.62
C THR A 150 12.23 -3.50 1.73
N GLY A 151 11.57 -2.53 1.10
CA GLY A 151 11.90 -1.11 1.22
C GLY A 151 11.78 -0.61 2.65
N GLN A 152 10.73 -1.02 3.37
CA GLN A 152 10.56 -0.72 4.80
C GLN A 152 11.69 -1.29 5.64
N LEU A 153 12.06 -2.56 5.44
CA LEU A 153 13.18 -3.19 6.14
C LEU A 153 14.49 -2.46 5.87
N LEU A 154 14.77 -2.09 4.62
CA LEU A 154 15.95 -1.30 4.27
C LEU A 154 15.95 0.06 4.98
N ALA A 155 14.80 0.75 5.03
CA ALA A 155 14.68 2.02 5.73
C ALA A 155 14.94 1.87 7.23
N PHE A 156 14.35 0.87 7.89
CA PHE A 156 14.61 0.60 9.32
C PHE A 156 16.08 0.27 9.58
N THR A 157 16.71 -0.50 8.69
CA THR A 157 18.13 -0.82 8.79
C THR A 157 19.01 0.43 8.61
N CYS A 158 18.74 1.25 7.59
CA CYS A 158 19.46 2.50 7.36
C CYS A 158 19.26 3.48 8.53
N ASN A 159 18.03 3.61 9.05
CA ASN A 159 17.74 4.43 10.22
C ASN A 159 18.54 3.97 11.44
N ALA A 160 18.59 2.66 11.70
CA ALA A 160 19.35 2.11 12.81
C ALA A 160 20.86 2.37 12.66
N VAL A 161 21.42 2.15 11.47
CA VAL A 161 22.84 2.40 11.21
C VAL A 161 23.16 3.89 11.38
N ILE A 162 22.42 4.76 10.70
CA ILE A 162 22.67 6.21 10.73
C ILE A 162 22.41 6.77 12.13
N GLY A 163 21.32 6.38 12.79
CA GLY A 163 20.97 6.85 14.13
C GLY A 163 21.96 6.40 15.20
N ASN A 164 22.61 5.23 15.04
CA ASN A 164 23.63 4.77 15.99
C ASN A 164 25.01 5.36 15.72
N VAL A 165 25.37 5.62 14.45
CA VAL A 165 26.69 6.12 14.06
C VAL A 165 26.74 7.65 14.06
N LEU A 166 25.69 8.30 13.53
CA LEU A 166 25.60 9.75 13.33
C LEU A 166 24.51 10.41 14.18
N GLY A 167 23.86 9.67 15.08
CA GLY A 167 22.74 10.18 15.88
C GLY A 167 23.10 11.33 16.82
N ASP A 168 24.38 11.49 17.13
CA ASP A 168 24.88 12.62 17.93
C ASP A 168 25.12 13.88 17.07
N THR A 169 24.92 13.79 15.75
CA THR A 169 25.00 14.94 14.83
C THR A 169 23.60 15.53 14.60
N SER A 170 23.50 16.84 14.61
CA SER A 170 22.23 17.57 14.43
C SER A 170 21.52 17.32 13.10
N HIS A 171 22.13 16.61 12.16
CA HIS A 171 21.59 16.39 10.80
C HIS A 171 21.35 14.91 10.45
N ALA A 172 21.34 14.00 11.42
CA ALA A 172 21.19 12.56 11.20
C ALA A 172 19.94 12.23 10.34
N TRP A 173 18.81 12.87 10.59
CA TRP A 173 17.57 12.68 9.85
C TRP A 173 17.67 13.05 8.35
N ARG A 174 18.52 14.03 7.99
CA ARG A 174 18.74 14.41 6.59
C ARG A 174 19.46 13.32 5.82
N TYR A 175 20.42 12.65 6.47
CA TYR A 175 21.11 11.49 5.88
C TYR A 175 20.16 10.29 5.72
N MET A 176 19.24 10.07 6.66
CA MET A 176 18.22 9.02 6.52
C MET A 176 17.32 9.28 5.31
N LEU A 177 16.84 10.53 5.15
CA LEU A 177 15.93 10.89 4.05
C LEU A 177 16.60 10.86 2.68
N VAL A 178 17.83 11.35 2.55
CA VAL A 178 18.49 11.46 1.22
C VAL A 178 18.72 10.09 0.57
N ILE A 179 18.89 9.04 1.36
CA ILE A 179 19.04 7.66 0.83
C ILE A 179 17.81 7.25 0.01
N ALA A 180 16.62 7.75 0.34
CA ALA A 180 15.41 7.49 -0.44
C ALA A 180 15.52 7.99 -1.90
N ALA A 181 16.41 8.92 -2.18
CA ALA A 181 16.67 9.39 -3.54
C ALA A 181 17.34 8.32 -4.42
N LEU A 182 18.15 7.41 -3.85
CA LEU A 182 18.89 6.39 -4.61
C LEU A 182 17.97 5.45 -5.40
N PRO A 183 16.95 4.80 -4.82
CA PRO A 183 16.02 3.98 -5.59
C PRO A 183 15.31 4.76 -6.70
N ALA A 184 15.02 6.06 -6.51
CA ALA A 184 14.40 6.90 -7.54
C ALA A 184 15.34 7.09 -8.75
N VAL A 185 16.62 7.29 -8.50
CA VAL A 185 17.65 7.36 -9.54
C VAL A 185 17.74 6.03 -10.31
N PHE A 186 17.77 4.91 -9.59
CA PHE A 186 17.79 3.58 -10.22
C PHE A 186 16.50 3.31 -11.03
N LEU A 187 15.34 3.69 -10.50
CA LEU A 187 14.08 3.59 -11.23
C LEU A 187 14.12 4.44 -12.51
N PHE A 188 14.56 5.68 -12.43
CA PHE A 188 14.65 6.59 -13.59
C PHE A 188 15.53 6.03 -14.70
N PHE A 189 16.80 5.71 -14.40
CA PHE A 189 17.73 5.19 -15.40
C PHE A 189 17.35 3.79 -15.90
N GLY A 190 16.78 2.97 -15.03
CA GLY A 190 16.25 1.67 -15.42
C GLY A 190 15.08 1.80 -16.39
N MET A 191 14.13 2.71 -16.11
CA MET A 191 12.96 2.95 -16.97
C MET A 191 13.34 3.57 -18.34
N LEU A 192 14.48 4.21 -18.48
CA LEU A 192 14.97 4.64 -19.79
C LEU A 192 15.29 3.45 -20.72
N LYS A 193 15.66 2.30 -20.16
CA LYS A 193 16.07 1.09 -20.92
C LYS A 193 14.92 0.14 -21.23
N VAL A 194 13.75 0.30 -20.61
CA VAL A 194 12.60 -0.58 -20.81
C VAL A 194 11.60 0.05 -21.80
N PRO A 195 10.82 -0.77 -22.56
CA PRO A 195 9.87 -0.28 -23.54
C PRO A 195 8.58 0.22 -22.87
N GLU A 196 7.74 0.88 -23.68
CA GLU A 196 6.37 1.22 -23.28
C GLU A 196 5.48 -0.04 -23.29
N SER A 197 4.34 0.02 -22.58
CA SER A 197 3.37 -1.07 -22.53
C SER A 197 2.79 -1.40 -23.91
N PRO A 198 2.78 -2.68 -24.32
CA PRO A 198 2.14 -3.09 -25.58
C PRO A 198 0.64 -2.77 -25.58
N ARG A 199 -0.06 -2.94 -24.46
CA ARG A 199 -1.48 -2.63 -24.31
C ARG A 199 -1.77 -1.15 -24.55
N TRP A 200 -0.96 -0.28 -23.97
CA TRP A 200 -1.07 1.15 -24.18
C TRP A 200 -0.76 1.54 -25.64
N LEU A 201 0.25 0.93 -26.26
CA LEU A 201 0.58 1.18 -27.66
C LEU A 201 -0.59 0.81 -28.58
N VAL A 202 -1.25 -0.32 -28.34
CA VAL A 202 -2.47 -0.70 -29.08
C VAL A 202 -3.59 0.32 -28.87
N SER A 203 -3.82 0.78 -27.65
CA SER A 203 -4.85 1.79 -27.35
C SER A 203 -4.62 3.13 -28.07
N LYS A 204 -3.37 3.41 -28.47
CA LYS A 204 -2.99 4.60 -29.25
C LYS A 204 -2.87 4.33 -30.76
N GLY A 205 -3.32 3.14 -31.23
CA GLY A 205 -3.24 2.75 -32.63
C GLY A 205 -1.84 2.35 -33.13
N ARG A 206 -0.85 2.26 -32.23
CA ARG A 206 0.55 1.96 -32.55
C ARG A 206 0.82 0.45 -32.52
N LYS A 207 0.14 -0.29 -33.38
CA LYS A 207 0.15 -1.77 -33.41
C LYS A 207 1.53 -2.35 -33.74
N GLU A 208 2.26 -1.74 -34.69
CA GLU A 208 3.60 -2.20 -35.10
C GLU A 208 4.59 -2.08 -33.92
N ASP A 209 4.56 -0.98 -33.19
CA ASP A 209 5.38 -0.78 -32.01
C ASP A 209 5.03 -1.77 -30.90
N ALA A 210 3.73 -2.04 -30.70
CA ALA A 210 3.26 -3.06 -29.76
C ALA A 210 3.80 -4.45 -30.10
N LEU A 211 3.73 -4.83 -31.38
CA LEU A 211 4.26 -6.11 -31.87
C LEU A 211 5.78 -6.16 -31.69
N HIS A 212 6.49 -5.07 -31.96
CA HIS A 212 7.93 -5.00 -31.73
C HIS A 212 8.30 -5.25 -30.26
N VAL A 213 7.58 -4.62 -29.32
CA VAL A 213 7.78 -4.84 -27.88
C VAL A 213 7.47 -6.29 -27.50
N LEU A 214 6.34 -6.85 -27.96
CA LEU A 214 5.97 -8.23 -27.67
C LEU A 214 7.01 -9.22 -28.17
N ARG A 215 7.59 -9.03 -29.36
CA ARG A 215 8.68 -9.87 -29.92
C ARG A 215 9.96 -9.84 -29.06
N ARG A 216 10.21 -8.79 -28.32
CA ARG A 216 11.36 -8.71 -27.39
C ARG A 216 11.18 -9.53 -26.12
N ILE A 217 9.94 -9.79 -25.72
CA ILE A 217 9.58 -10.47 -24.45
C ILE A 217 8.87 -11.81 -24.63
N ARG A 218 8.47 -12.14 -25.88
CA ARG A 218 7.77 -13.37 -26.27
C ARG A 218 8.41 -13.98 -27.54
N ASN A 219 8.11 -15.24 -27.81
CA ASN A 219 8.38 -15.80 -29.13
C ASN A 219 7.43 -15.20 -30.18
N GLU A 220 7.75 -15.37 -31.46
CA GLU A 220 7.01 -14.75 -32.57
C GLU A 220 5.54 -15.14 -32.62
N GLU A 221 5.23 -16.40 -32.34
CA GLU A 221 3.88 -16.96 -32.38
C GLU A 221 3.02 -16.41 -31.23
N LYS A 222 3.56 -16.44 -29.99
CA LYS A 222 2.91 -15.84 -28.82
C LYS A 222 2.76 -14.33 -28.94
N ALA A 223 3.73 -13.63 -29.54
CA ALA A 223 3.65 -12.18 -29.73
C ALA A 223 2.48 -11.79 -30.65
N LYS A 224 2.25 -12.53 -31.73
CA LYS A 224 1.10 -12.29 -32.64
C LYS A 224 -0.23 -12.66 -32.00
N SER A 225 -0.29 -13.79 -31.29
CA SER A 225 -1.50 -14.22 -30.58
C SER A 225 -1.87 -13.21 -29.49
N GLU A 226 -0.89 -12.77 -28.65
CA GLU A 226 -1.12 -11.81 -27.57
C GLU A 226 -1.53 -10.43 -28.12
N LEU A 227 -0.99 -10.00 -29.27
CA LEU A 227 -1.43 -8.78 -29.95
C LEU A 227 -2.90 -8.86 -30.36
N ALA A 228 -3.31 -9.95 -31.00
CA ALA A 228 -4.69 -10.17 -31.43
C ALA A 228 -5.67 -10.22 -30.25
N GLU A 229 -5.25 -10.84 -29.13
CA GLU A 229 -6.04 -10.86 -27.89
C GLU A 229 -6.21 -9.45 -27.30
N VAL A 230 -5.13 -8.65 -27.27
CA VAL A 230 -5.16 -7.26 -26.78
C VAL A 230 -6.07 -6.40 -27.66
N GLU A 231 -5.99 -6.55 -28.99
CA GLU A 231 -6.87 -5.85 -29.93
C GLU A 231 -8.34 -6.21 -29.73
N SER A 232 -8.63 -7.51 -29.61
CA SER A 232 -9.99 -7.99 -29.37
C SER A 232 -10.55 -7.48 -28.03
N ALA A 233 -9.73 -7.52 -26.99
CA ALA A 233 -10.11 -6.99 -25.67
C ALA A 233 -10.39 -5.48 -25.74
N PHE A 234 -9.57 -4.72 -26.44
CA PHE A 234 -9.75 -3.28 -26.60
C PHE A 234 -11.03 -2.93 -27.37
N HIS A 235 -11.36 -3.67 -28.44
CA HIS A 235 -12.63 -3.49 -29.16
C HIS A 235 -13.84 -3.78 -28.25
N LYS A 236 -13.79 -4.88 -27.49
CA LYS A 236 -14.85 -5.20 -26.52
C LYS A 236 -15.00 -4.13 -25.43
N GLU A 237 -13.88 -3.62 -24.90
CA GLU A 237 -13.91 -2.54 -23.89
C GLU A 237 -14.47 -1.22 -24.47
N ALA A 238 -14.20 -0.93 -25.75
CA ALA A 238 -14.74 0.25 -26.45
C ALA A 238 -16.26 0.15 -26.71
N GLU A 239 -16.78 -1.06 -26.91
CA GLU A 239 -18.21 -1.33 -27.05
C GLU A 239 -18.96 -1.32 -25.71
N MET A 240 -18.24 -1.50 -24.58
CA MET A 240 -18.85 -1.46 -23.25
C MET A 240 -19.12 -0.01 -22.83
N GLU A 241 -20.33 0.26 -22.40
CA GLU A 241 -20.68 1.53 -21.77
C GLU A 241 -19.80 1.75 -20.53
N GLN A 242 -19.01 2.83 -20.54
CA GLN A 242 -18.13 3.15 -19.42
C GLN A 242 -18.94 3.43 -18.16
N ALA A 243 -18.48 2.87 -17.02
CA ALA A 243 -19.10 3.15 -15.75
C ALA A 243 -18.96 4.62 -15.38
N ALA A 244 -20.07 5.24 -15.02
CA ALA A 244 -20.14 6.62 -14.55
C ALA A 244 -20.45 6.67 -13.04
N PHE A 245 -20.22 7.81 -12.41
CA PHE A 245 -20.55 7.96 -10.98
C PHE A 245 -22.02 7.70 -10.66
N LYS A 246 -22.94 7.93 -11.60
CA LYS A 246 -24.36 7.58 -11.47
C LYS A 246 -24.60 6.08 -11.25
N ASP A 247 -23.74 5.22 -11.77
CA ASP A 247 -23.86 3.77 -11.61
C ASP A 247 -23.61 3.32 -10.16
N LEU A 248 -22.87 4.12 -9.37
CA LEU A 248 -22.67 3.87 -7.94
C LEU A 248 -23.98 4.01 -7.13
N ALA A 249 -24.98 4.69 -7.66
CA ALA A 249 -26.29 4.85 -7.02
C ALA A 249 -27.17 3.58 -7.16
N VAL A 250 -26.86 2.67 -8.09
CA VAL A 250 -27.59 1.41 -8.27
C VAL A 250 -27.45 0.56 -6.99
N PRO A 251 -28.55 0.06 -6.39
CA PRO A 251 -28.53 -0.54 -5.06
C PRO A 251 -27.50 -1.67 -4.86
N TRP A 252 -27.40 -2.62 -5.79
CA TRP A 252 -26.42 -3.72 -5.71
C TRP A 252 -24.98 -3.22 -5.87
N VAL A 253 -24.75 -2.21 -6.71
CA VAL A 253 -23.43 -1.58 -6.89
C VAL A 253 -23.03 -0.83 -5.63
N ARG A 254 -23.94 -0.04 -5.06
CA ARG A 254 -23.73 0.66 -3.80
C ARG A 254 -23.33 -0.29 -2.67
N ARG A 255 -23.91 -1.48 -2.62
CA ARG A 255 -23.54 -2.52 -1.65
C ARG A 255 -22.12 -3.03 -1.84
N ILE A 256 -21.71 -3.31 -3.09
CA ILE A 256 -20.34 -3.72 -3.41
C ILE A 256 -19.35 -2.63 -3.02
N VAL A 257 -19.65 -1.38 -3.38
CA VAL A 257 -18.80 -0.22 -3.03
C VAL A 257 -18.70 -0.05 -1.52
N PHE A 258 -19.81 -0.19 -0.79
CA PHE A 258 -19.83 -0.13 0.68
C PHE A 258 -18.94 -1.23 1.29
N ILE A 259 -19.01 -2.47 0.78
CA ILE A 259 -18.16 -3.56 1.25
C ILE A 259 -16.69 -3.29 0.88
N GLY A 260 -16.41 -2.82 -0.34
CA GLY A 260 -15.07 -2.47 -0.78
C GLY A 260 -14.43 -1.37 0.09
N ILE A 261 -15.16 -0.27 0.31
CA ILE A 261 -14.73 0.80 1.23
C ILE A 261 -14.51 0.24 2.64
N GLY A 262 -15.44 -0.59 3.12
CA GLY A 262 -15.33 -1.22 4.43
C GLY A 262 -14.06 -2.06 4.58
N ILE A 263 -13.71 -2.89 3.59
CA ILE A 263 -12.47 -3.68 3.60
C ILE A 263 -11.23 -2.76 3.67
N ALA A 264 -11.23 -1.70 2.86
CA ALA A 264 -10.14 -0.74 2.82
C ALA A 264 -9.97 0.03 4.14
N VAL A 265 -11.09 0.46 4.72
CA VAL A 265 -11.13 1.15 6.02
C VAL A 265 -10.69 0.21 7.15
N VAL A 266 -11.21 -1.01 7.19
CA VAL A 266 -10.85 -2.04 8.18
C VAL A 266 -9.34 -2.28 8.22
N GLN A 267 -8.68 -2.37 7.07
CA GLN A 267 -7.24 -2.53 7.00
C GLN A 267 -6.49 -1.39 7.71
N GLN A 268 -6.93 -0.15 7.54
CA GLN A 268 -6.27 1.01 8.14
C GLN A 268 -6.61 1.15 9.63
N LEU A 269 -7.82 0.80 10.04
CA LEU A 269 -8.25 0.87 11.43
C LEU A 269 -7.57 -0.15 12.35
N THR A 270 -6.86 -1.14 11.79
CA THR A 270 -5.95 -1.98 12.60
C THR A 270 -4.83 -1.18 13.27
N GLY A 271 -4.54 0.02 12.79
CA GLY A 271 -3.45 0.84 13.31
C GLY A 271 -2.08 0.45 12.79
N VAL A 272 -1.99 -0.37 11.71
CA VAL A 272 -0.69 -0.82 11.16
C VAL A 272 0.24 0.34 10.85
N ASN A 273 -0.28 1.41 10.27
CA ASN A 273 0.54 2.54 9.88
C ASN A 273 1.01 3.38 11.06
N SER A 274 0.31 3.34 12.21
CA SER A 274 0.82 3.92 13.46
C SER A 274 2.10 3.22 13.91
N ILE A 275 2.16 1.90 13.83
CA ILE A 275 3.37 1.13 14.16
C ILE A 275 4.47 1.39 13.12
N MET A 276 4.11 1.47 11.83
CA MET A 276 5.07 1.67 10.76
C MET A 276 5.68 3.08 10.74
N TYR A 277 4.91 4.12 11.04
CA TYR A 277 5.38 5.52 11.03
C TYR A 277 5.96 5.96 12.36
N TYR A 278 5.46 5.44 13.48
CA TYR A 278 5.81 5.89 14.84
C TYR A 278 6.39 4.76 15.72
N GLY A 279 6.85 3.66 15.13
CA GLY A 279 7.38 2.51 15.87
C GLY A 279 8.54 2.89 16.79
N THR A 280 9.44 3.79 16.37
CA THR A 280 10.53 4.31 17.21
C THR A 280 9.97 5.07 18.40
N GLN A 281 8.96 5.94 18.21
CA GLN A 281 8.31 6.69 19.28
C GLN A 281 7.57 5.76 20.25
N ILE A 282 6.84 4.78 19.73
CA ILE A 282 6.14 3.75 20.54
C ILE A 282 7.14 3.03 21.46
N LEU A 283 8.28 2.61 20.93
CA LEU A 283 9.32 1.91 21.71
C LEU A 283 10.03 2.84 22.70
N LYS A 284 10.20 4.13 22.38
CA LYS A 284 10.71 5.14 23.31
C LYS A 284 9.74 5.36 24.47
N ASP A 285 8.46 5.52 24.18
CA ASP A 285 7.43 5.69 25.21
C ASP A 285 7.26 4.45 26.09
N ALA A 286 7.61 3.28 25.57
CA ALA A 286 7.70 2.04 26.34
C ALA A 286 8.97 1.97 27.22
N GLY A 287 9.99 2.83 26.97
CA GLY A 287 11.20 2.91 27.80
C GLY A 287 12.52 2.61 27.10
N PHE A 288 12.55 2.38 25.79
CA PHE A 288 13.82 2.28 25.07
C PHE A 288 14.44 3.66 24.83
N GLU A 289 15.75 3.72 24.85
CA GLU A 289 16.49 4.84 24.28
C GLU A 289 16.34 4.86 22.75
N THR A 290 16.51 6.02 22.12
CA THR A 290 16.32 6.19 20.67
C THR A 290 17.15 5.19 19.84
N LYS A 291 18.44 5.00 20.20
CA LYS A 291 19.34 4.07 19.50
C LYS A 291 18.83 2.61 19.58
N ALA A 292 18.36 2.18 20.75
CA ALA A 292 17.80 0.83 20.96
C ALA A 292 16.46 0.66 20.22
N ALA A 293 15.59 1.69 20.23
CA ALA A 293 14.32 1.67 19.52
C ALA A 293 14.50 1.53 18.00
N LEU A 294 15.48 2.22 17.42
CA LEU A 294 15.82 2.09 16.00
C LEU A 294 16.25 0.67 15.62
N ILE A 295 17.10 0.04 16.46
CA ILE A 295 17.52 -1.37 16.26
C ILE A 295 16.30 -2.30 16.38
N GLY A 296 15.43 -2.07 17.37
CA GLY A 296 14.21 -2.86 17.57
C GLY A 296 13.29 -2.86 16.34
N ASN A 297 13.17 -1.74 15.65
CA ASN A 297 12.36 -1.65 14.44
C ASN A 297 12.87 -2.52 13.27
N ILE A 298 14.14 -2.93 13.26
CA ILE A 298 14.63 -3.92 12.27
C ILE A 298 13.85 -5.23 12.40
N ALA A 299 13.53 -5.66 13.64
CA ALA A 299 12.71 -6.85 13.85
C ALA A 299 11.31 -6.72 13.26
N ASN A 300 10.69 -5.54 13.35
CA ASN A 300 9.42 -5.21 12.70
C ASN A 300 9.52 -5.30 11.17
N GLY A 301 10.62 -4.84 10.59
CA GLY A 301 10.89 -4.97 9.16
C GLY A 301 11.09 -6.42 8.71
N VAL A 302 11.89 -7.19 9.46
CA VAL A 302 12.17 -8.61 9.16
C VAL A 302 10.89 -9.43 9.19
N ILE A 303 10.07 -9.30 10.24
CA ILE A 303 8.82 -10.03 10.34
C ILE A 303 7.83 -9.63 9.23
N SER A 304 7.80 -8.37 8.84
CA SER A 304 6.95 -7.90 7.73
C SER A 304 7.28 -8.63 6.42
N VAL A 305 8.56 -8.78 6.10
CA VAL A 305 9.01 -9.53 4.91
C VAL A 305 8.64 -11.01 5.04
N LEU A 306 8.98 -11.67 6.15
CA LEU A 306 8.71 -13.09 6.36
C LEU A 306 7.20 -13.39 6.35
N ALA A 307 6.41 -12.58 7.04
CA ALA A 307 4.96 -12.74 7.11
C ALA A 307 4.30 -12.51 5.74
N THR A 308 4.80 -11.59 4.93
CA THR A 308 4.30 -11.38 3.56
C THR A 308 4.49 -12.63 2.70
N PHE A 309 5.64 -13.30 2.77
CA PHE A 309 5.83 -14.59 2.07
C PHE A 309 4.83 -15.64 2.53
N VAL A 310 4.61 -15.77 3.84
CA VAL A 310 3.61 -16.68 4.40
C VAL A 310 2.21 -16.32 3.94
N GLY A 311 1.86 -15.04 3.95
CA GLY A 311 0.56 -14.53 3.50
C GLY A 311 0.27 -14.88 2.04
N ILE A 312 1.24 -14.66 1.16
CA ILE A 312 1.14 -15.02 -0.26
C ILE A 312 0.92 -16.53 -0.45
N TRP A 313 1.63 -17.34 0.31
CA TRP A 313 1.47 -18.80 0.27
C TRP A 313 0.08 -19.23 0.79
N LEU A 314 -0.42 -18.60 1.86
CA LEU A 314 -1.75 -18.87 2.42
C LEU A 314 -2.88 -18.48 1.50
N LEU A 315 -2.75 -17.40 0.69
CA LEU A 315 -3.78 -16.97 -0.26
C LEU A 315 -4.20 -18.06 -1.24
N GLY A 316 -3.27 -18.97 -1.60
CA GLY A 316 -3.60 -20.13 -2.44
C GLY A 316 -4.39 -21.21 -1.73
N LYS A 317 -4.31 -21.30 -0.40
CA LYS A 317 -4.80 -22.42 0.40
C LYS A 317 -6.05 -22.09 1.22
N VAL A 318 -6.09 -20.90 1.81
CA VAL A 318 -7.14 -20.47 2.74
C VAL A 318 -8.16 -19.57 2.03
N GLY A 319 -9.41 -19.58 2.49
CA GLY A 319 -10.43 -18.62 2.06
C GLY A 319 -10.09 -17.19 2.49
N ARG A 320 -10.59 -16.21 1.73
CA ARG A 320 -10.28 -14.79 1.99
C ARG A 320 -10.89 -14.33 3.31
N ARG A 321 -12.16 -14.65 3.52
CA ARG A 321 -12.89 -14.26 4.72
C ARG A 321 -12.30 -14.84 6.01
N PRO A 322 -12.06 -16.17 6.16
CA PRO A 322 -11.42 -16.72 7.37
C PRO A 322 -10.01 -16.20 7.59
N MET A 323 -9.22 -15.98 6.53
CA MET A 323 -7.87 -15.43 6.64
C MET A 323 -7.90 -13.99 7.18
N LEU A 324 -8.78 -13.14 6.64
CA LEU A 324 -8.95 -11.77 7.13
C LEU A 324 -9.47 -11.74 8.57
N MET A 325 -10.45 -12.59 8.91
CA MET A 325 -10.97 -12.70 10.27
C MET A 325 -9.88 -13.09 11.28
N THR A 326 -9.08 -14.11 10.97
CA THR A 326 -7.98 -14.54 11.83
C THR A 326 -6.96 -13.42 12.02
N GLY A 327 -6.61 -12.71 10.93
CA GLY A 327 -5.71 -11.57 10.98
C GLY A 327 -6.24 -10.45 11.88
N LEU A 328 -7.51 -10.06 11.73
CA LEU A 328 -8.13 -8.99 12.52
C LEU A 328 -8.29 -9.36 14.00
N ILE A 329 -8.66 -10.60 14.30
CA ILE A 329 -8.74 -11.07 15.69
C ILE A 329 -7.34 -11.07 16.31
N GLY A 330 -6.33 -11.56 15.57
CA GLY A 330 -4.94 -11.58 16.03
C GLY A 330 -4.39 -10.17 16.29
N THR A 331 -4.55 -9.25 15.34
CA THR A 331 -4.11 -7.86 15.51
C THR A 331 -4.81 -7.18 16.68
N THR A 332 -6.14 -7.34 16.80
CA THR A 332 -6.92 -6.74 17.90
C THR A 332 -6.50 -7.30 19.26
N ALA A 333 -6.28 -8.62 19.38
CA ALA A 333 -5.82 -9.26 20.62
C ALA A 333 -4.42 -8.76 21.02
N VAL A 334 -3.52 -8.61 20.06
CA VAL A 334 -2.16 -8.11 20.32
C VAL A 334 -2.21 -6.63 20.76
N LEU A 335 -3.03 -5.78 20.14
CA LEU A 335 -3.21 -4.39 20.56
C LEU A 335 -3.78 -4.29 21.98
N LEU A 336 -4.72 -5.17 22.33
CA LEU A 336 -5.24 -5.27 23.70
C LEU A 336 -4.12 -5.62 24.69
N LEU A 337 -3.26 -6.59 24.34
CA LEU A 337 -2.11 -6.94 25.17
C LEU A 337 -1.13 -5.79 25.32
N ILE A 338 -0.83 -5.03 24.24
CA ILE A 338 0.02 -3.83 24.34
C ILE A 338 -0.61 -2.82 25.30
N GLY A 339 -1.91 -2.53 25.16
CA GLY A 339 -2.62 -1.61 26.03
C GLY A 339 -2.58 -2.02 27.50
N VAL A 340 -2.92 -3.27 27.80
CA VAL A 340 -2.95 -3.80 29.18
C VAL A 340 -1.54 -3.86 29.78
N LEU A 341 -0.57 -4.45 29.07
CA LEU A 341 0.77 -4.64 29.60
C LEU A 341 1.53 -3.32 29.75
N SER A 342 1.19 -2.30 28.94
CA SER A 342 1.72 -0.93 29.11
C SER A 342 1.27 -0.29 30.44
N VAL A 343 0.12 -0.70 31.00
CA VAL A 343 -0.31 -0.27 32.33
C VAL A 343 0.35 -1.13 33.42
N VAL A 344 0.25 -2.46 33.29
CA VAL A 344 0.70 -3.40 34.31
C VAL A 344 2.21 -3.36 34.54
N LEU A 345 2.98 -3.22 33.47
CA LEU A 345 4.44 -3.20 33.49
C LEU A 345 5.02 -1.77 33.48
N LYS A 346 4.21 -0.74 33.76
CA LYS A 346 4.65 0.65 33.73
C LYS A 346 5.85 0.85 34.69
N GLY A 347 6.95 1.37 34.14
CA GLY A 347 8.21 1.56 34.87
C GLY A 347 9.08 0.30 34.99
N SER A 348 8.65 -0.83 34.47
CA SER A 348 9.47 -2.04 34.42
C SER A 348 10.46 -2.00 33.26
N PRO A 349 11.73 -2.42 33.45
CA PRO A 349 12.70 -2.53 32.36
C PRO A 349 12.33 -3.60 31.31
N ALA A 350 11.35 -4.45 31.61
CA ALA A 350 10.84 -5.47 30.69
C ALA A 350 9.84 -4.88 29.65
N LEU A 351 9.19 -3.75 29.97
CA LEU A 351 8.11 -3.19 29.13
C LEU A 351 8.52 -2.96 27.67
N PRO A 352 9.65 -2.32 27.34
CA PRO A 352 10.02 -2.06 25.96
C PRO A 352 10.23 -3.34 25.15
N TYR A 353 10.78 -4.40 25.76
CA TYR A 353 10.96 -5.72 25.11
C TYR A 353 9.62 -6.42 24.86
N VAL A 354 8.68 -6.31 25.81
CA VAL A 354 7.33 -6.84 25.66
C VAL A 354 6.59 -6.11 24.53
N VAL A 355 6.65 -4.78 24.51
CA VAL A 355 6.00 -3.98 23.44
C VAL A 355 6.62 -4.30 22.07
N LEU A 356 7.95 -4.42 21.97
CA LEU A 356 8.61 -4.83 20.72
C LEU A 356 8.15 -6.22 20.27
N SER A 357 8.11 -7.20 21.16
CA SER A 357 7.66 -8.57 20.83
C SER A 357 6.21 -8.58 20.36
N LEU A 358 5.37 -7.75 20.96
CA LEU A 358 3.97 -7.61 20.57
C LEU A 358 3.81 -6.86 19.23
N THR A 359 4.59 -5.81 18.94
CA THR A 359 4.55 -5.16 17.62
C THR A 359 5.01 -6.10 16.51
N VAL A 360 6.03 -6.92 16.75
CA VAL A 360 6.45 -7.99 15.83
C VAL A 360 5.32 -9.00 15.60
N THR A 361 4.64 -9.44 16.66
CA THR A 361 3.50 -10.38 16.56
C THR A 361 2.31 -9.73 15.82
N PHE A 362 2.03 -8.46 16.10
CA PHE A 362 1.01 -7.69 15.39
C PHE A 362 1.28 -7.68 13.87
N LEU A 363 2.52 -7.37 13.48
CA LEU A 363 2.91 -7.32 12.06
C LEU A 363 2.89 -8.69 11.40
N ALA A 364 3.14 -9.77 12.15
CA ALA A 364 2.99 -11.12 11.63
C ALA A 364 1.53 -11.40 11.19
N PHE A 365 0.53 -11.04 12.00
CA PHE A 365 -0.88 -11.16 11.64
C PHE A 365 -1.26 -10.18 10.53
N GLN A 366 -0.79 -8.95 10.61
CA GLN A 366 -1.14 -7.89 9.65
C GLN A 366 -0.62 -8.21 8.26
N GLN A 367 0.68 -8.51 8.11
CA GLN A 367 1.31 -8.76 6.81
C GLN A 367 1.10 -10.20 6.34
N GLY A 368 0.86 -11.13 7.25
CA GLY A 368 0.58 -12.53 6.93
C GLY A 368 -0.87 -12.81 6.53
N ALA A 369 -1.82 -11.99 6.98
CA ALA A 369 -3.24 -12.26 6.77
C ALA A 369 -4.03 -11.05 6.27
N VAL A 370 -3.95 -9.89 6.95
CA VAL A 370 -4.83 -8.75 6.63
C VAL A 370 -4.45 -8.09 5.32
N SER A 371 -3.18 -7.68 5.16
CA SER A 371 -2.74 -6.90 3.99
C SER A 371 -2.89 -7.64 2.67
N PRO A 372 -2.42 -8.88 2.49
CA PRO A 372 -2.52 -9.57 1.22
C PRO A 372 -3.98 -9.88 0.83
N VAL A 373 -4.84 -10.21 1.80
CA VAL A 373 -6.26 -10.47 1.54
C VAL A 373 -6.98 -9.21 1.12
N THR A 374 -6.71 -8.07 1.74
CA THR A 374 -7.37 -6.79 1.43
C THR A 374 -7.21 -6.44 -0.05
N TRP A 375 -5.97 -6.39 -0.55
CA TRP A 375 -5.71 -6.03 -1.95
C TRP A 375 -6.31 -7.03 -2.94
N LEU A 376 -6.25 -8.32 -2.61
CA LEU A 376 -6.83 -9.36 -3.45
C LEU A 376 -8.35 -9.22 -3.50
N MET A 377 -9.02 -9.07 -2.36
CA MET A 377 -10.47 -8.91 -2.33
C MET A 377 -10.96 -7.67 -3.05
N LEU A 378 -10.24 -6.55 -2.95
CA LEU A 378 -10.58 -5.34 -3.70
C LEU A 378 -10.52 -5.56 -5.21
N SER A 379 -9.64 -6.42 -5.69
CA SER A 379 -9.57 -6.80 -7.10
C SER A 379 -10.63 -7.82 -7.54
N GLU A 380 -11.12 -8.65 -6.61
CA GLU A 380 -12.09 -9.73 -6.87
C GLU A 380 -13.56 -9.26 -6.74
N ILE A 381 -13.84 -8.25 -5.90
CA ILE A 381 -15.22 -7.87 -5.56
C ILE A 381 -15.91 -7.03 -6.64
N PHE A 382 -15.14 -6.27 -7.43
CA PHE A 382 -15.71 -5.38 -8.44
C PHE A 382 -15.86 -6.06 -9.81
N PRO A 383 -17.06 -6.05 -10.43
CA PRO A 383 -17.27 -6.47 -11.81
C PRO A 383 -16.38 -5.69 -12.77
N LEU A 384 -16.04 -6.29 -13.90
CA LEU A 384 -15.11 -5.71 -14.89
C LEU A 384 -15.46 -4.27 -15.27
N ARG A 385 -16.75 -4.00 -15.58
CA ARG A 385 -17.25 -2.68 -15.96
C ARG A 385 -17.03 -1.63 -14.87
N LEU A 386 -17.21 -2.00 -13.60
CA LEU A 386 -17.20 -1.09 -12.43
C LEU A 386 -15.83 -1.04 -11.73
N ARG A 387 -14.89 -1.92 -12.13
CA ARG A 387 -13.63 -2.13 -11.40
C ARG A 387 -12.80 -0.86 -11.29
N GLY A 388 -12.61 -0.12 -12.37
CA GLY A 388 -11.83 1.10 -12.36
C GLY A 388 -12.40 2.15 -11.41
N LEU A 389 -13.69 2.41 -11.50
CA LEU A 389 -14.39 3.39 -10.66
C LEU A 389 -14.48 2.92 -9.20
N GLY A 390 -14.90 1.67 -8.98
CA GLY A 390 -15.06 1.09 -7.64
C GLY A 390 -13.75 1.00 -6.87
N MET A 391 -12.70 0.49 -7.49
CA MET A 391 -11.36 0.46 -6.89
C MET A 391 -10.82 1.86 -6.65
N GLY A 392 -11.02 2.80 -7.59
CA GLY A 392 -10.57 4.18 -7.44
C GLY A 392 -11.17 4.85 -6.20
N VAL A 393 -12.49 4.75 -6.01
CA VAL A 393 -13.19 5.28 -4.83
C VAL A 393 -12.71 4.60 -3.54
N THR A 394 -12.57 3.28 -3.58
CA THR A 394 -12.16 2.48 -2.41
C THR A 394 -10.73 2.80 -1.98
N VAL A 395 -9.80 2.86 -2.92
CA VAL A 395 -8.39 3.19 -2.64
C VAL A 395 -8.24 4.64 -2.19
N PHE A 396 -9.03 5.57 -2.74
CA PHE A 396 -9.08 6.94 -2.24
C PHE A 396 -9.51 6.98 -0.78
N CYS A 397 -10.59 6.28 -0.41
CA CYS A 397 -11.02 6.18 1.00
C CYS A 397 -9.95 5.55 1.89
N LEU A 398 -9.24 4.52 1.40
CA LEU A 398 -8.12 3.89 2.10
C LEU A 398 -7.04 4.93 2.46
N TRP A 399 -6.62 5.74 1.50
CA TRP A 399 -5.60 6.77 1.74
C TRP A 399 -6.08 7.87 2.69
N ILE A 400 -7.34 8.28 2.61
CA ILE A 400 -7.92 9.26 3.54
C ILE A 400 -7.96 8.73 4.96
N VAL A 401 -8.37 7.47 5.17
CA VAL A 401 -8.36 6.87 6.51
C VAL A 401 -6.93 6.69 7.03
N ASN A 402 -6.00 6.30 6.16
CA ASN A 402 -4.58 6.24 6.51
C ASN A 402 -4.05 7.62 6.93
N PHE A 403 -4.40 8.68 6.19
CA PHE A 403 -4.08 10.06 6.56
C PHE A 403 -4.62 10.40 7.95
N LEU A 404 -5.89 10.13 8.22
CA LEU A 404 -6.50 10.42 9.51
C LEU A 404 -5.82 9.67 10.66
N VAL A 405 -5.53 8.39 10.50
CA VAL A 405 -4.81 7.58 11.49
C VAL A 405 -3.40 8.12 11.71
N GLY A 406 -2.64 8.37 10.63
CA GLY A 406 -1.29 8.89 10.73
C GLY A 406 -1.22 10.30 11.36
N PHE A 407 -2.20 11.15 11.06
CA PHE A 407 -2.29 12.51 11.62
C PHE A 407 -2.68 12.51 13.10
N THR A 408 -3.66 11.70 13.50
CA THR A 408 -4.20 11.72 14.86
C THR A 408 -3.36 10.94 15.85
N PHE A 409 -2.60 9.94 15.41
CA PHE A 409 -1.86 9.05 16.31
C PHE A 409 -0.90 9.77 17.26
N PRO A 410 0.04 10.64 16.81
CA PRO A 410 0.97 11.32 17.73
C PRO A 410 0.24 12.26 18.66
N VAL A 411 -0.86 12.89 18.25
CA VAL A 411 -1.68 13.74 19.10
C VAL A 411 -2.35 12.92 20.21
N LEU A 412 -2.90 11.74 19.89
CA LEU A 412 -3.45 10.83 20.89
C LEU A 412 -2.35 10.35 21.83
N LEU A 413 -1.22 9.90 21.29
CA LEU A 413 -0.10 9.40 22.08
C LEU A 413 0.38 10.44 23.11
N ALA A 414 0.53 11.70 22.69
CA ALA A 414 0.98 12.79 23.56
C ALA A 414 -0.07 13.17 24.62
N ASN A 415 -1.37 13.13 24.32
CA ASN A 415 -2.40 13.62 25.24
C ASN A 415 -2.94 12.55 26.19
N ILE A 416 -3.08 11.30 25.73
CA ILE A 416 -3.70 10.22 26.52
C ILE A 416 -2.76 9.04 26.79
N GLY A 417 -1.54 9.07 26.22
CA GLY A 417 -0.50 8.06 26.44
C GLY A 417 -0.70 6.78 25.62
N LEU A 418 0.31 5.91 25.71
CA LEU A 418 0.44 4.69 24.90
C LEU A 418 -0.75 3.74 25.07
N SER A 419 -1.09 3.41 26.32
CA SER A 419 -2.12 2.42 26.64
C SER A 419 -3.50 2.83 26.15
N ALA A 420 -3.94 4.07 26.47
CA ALA A 420 -5.25 4.56 26.07
C ALA A 420 -5.37 4.69 24.55
N THR A 421 -4.30 5.08 23.87
CA THR A 421 -4.26 5.13 22.40
C THR A 421 -4.49 3.75 21.80
N PHE A 422 -3.82 2.71 22.30
CA PHE A 422 -4.02 1.35 21.79
C PHE A 422 -5.41 0.79 22.15
N PHE A 423 -6.02 1.15 23.27
CA PHE A 423 -7.41 0.75 23.54
C PHE A 423 -8.41 1.34 22.55
N ILE A 424 -8.17 2.55 22.02
CA ILE A 424 -8.99 3.08 20.92
C ILE A 424 -8.88 2.17 19.69
N PHE A 425 -7.68 1.76 19.32
CA PHE A 425 -7.49 0.83 18.19
C PHE A 425 -8.09 -0.56 18.46
N VAL A 426 -8.15 -1.03 19.69
CA VAL A 426 -8.86 -2.25 20.06
C VAL A 426 -10.35 -2.12 19.78
N LEU A 427 -10.98 -1.01 20.14
CA LEU A 427 -12.41 -0.76 19.86
C LEU A 427 -12.66 -0.72 18.34
N LEU A 428 -11.79 -0.06 17.58
CA LEU A 428 -11.85 -0.04 16.12
C LEU A 428 -11.62 -1.43 15.51
N GLY A 429 -10.73 -2.22 16.10
CA GLY A 429 -10.50 -3.62 15.72
C GLY A 429 -11.72 -4.51 15.95
N ILE A 430 -12.39 -4.38 17.09
CA ILE A 430 -13.63 -5.11 17.38
C ILE A 430 -14.71 -4.73 16.36
N ALA A 431 -14.90 -3.44 16.09
CA ALA A 431 -15.84 -2.97 15.07
C ALA A 431 -15.49 -3.54 13.67
N SER A 432 -14.20 -3.64 13.34
CA SER A 432 -13.71 -4.23 12.10
C SER A 432 -14.03 -5.73 12.00
N VAL A 433 -13.82 -6.48 13.08
CA VAL A 433 -14.20 -7.91 13.16
C VAL A 433 -15.69 -8.10 12.96
N ILE A 434 -16.52 -7.28 13.61
CA ILE A 434 -17.99 -7.31 13.47
C ILE A 434 -18.40 -7.01 12.03
N PHE A 435 -17.80 -5.98 11.41
CA PHE A 435 -18.06 -5.62 10.02
C PHE A 435 -17.75 -6.77 9.06
N VAL A 436 -16.56 -7.36 9.17
CA VAL A 436 -16.14 -8.48 8.31
C VAL A 436 -17.04 -9.69 8.51
N LYS A 437 -17.38 -10.02 9.78
CA LYS A 437 -18.29 -11.13 10.10
C LYS A 437 -19.67 -10.94 9.47
N ARG A 438 -20.19 -9.71 9.44
CA ARG A 438 -21.57 -9.43 9.02
C ARG A 438 -21.73 -9.20 7.53
N PHE A 439 -20.77 -8.54 6.89
CA PHE A 439 -20.94 -8.01 5.52
C PHE A 439 -20.06 -8.69 4.48
N LEU A 440 -18.92 -9.28 4.89
CA LEU A 440 -17.95 -9.78 3.92
C LEU A 440 -18.34 -11.15 3.38
N PRO A 441 -18.54 -11.32 2.06
CA PRO A 441 -18.72 -12.63 1.44
C PRO A 441 -17.37 -13.36 1.31
N GLU A 442 -17.39 -14.68 1.17
CA GLU A 442 -16.23 -15.44 0.70
C GLU A 442 -16.13 -15.33 -0.82
N THR A 443 -14.95 -15.03 -1.32
CA THR A 443 -14.71 -14.86 -2.75
C THR A 443 -13.93 -16.02 -3.37
N LYS A 444 -13.30 -16.87 -2.55
CA LYS A 444 -12.50 -17.99 -3.04
C LYS A 444 -13.32 -18.98 -3.86
N GLY A 445 -12.87 -19.26 -5.08
CA GLY A 445 -13.50 -20.26 -5.95
C GLY A 445 -14.73 -19.76 -6.68
N LEU A 446 -15.13 -18.50 -6.53
CA LEU A 446 -16.22 -17.89 -7.28
C LEU A 446 -15.67 -17.08 -8.45
N SER A 447 -16.33 -17.17 -9.62
CA SER A 447 -16.05 -16.26 -10.73
C SER A 447 -16.62 -14.87 -10.45
N LEU A 448 -16.12 -13.86 -11.17
CA LEU A 448 -16.61 -12.49 -11.05
C LEU A 448 -18.10 -12.38 -11.38
N GLU A 449 -18.54 -13.16 -12.37
CA GLU A 449 -19.93 -13.23 -12.81
C GLU A 449 -20.82 -13.86 -11.74
N GLN A 450 -20.33 -14.90 -11.07
CA GLN A 450 -21.05 -15.54 -9.96
C GLN A 450 -21.18 -14.59 -8.76
N LEU A 451 -20.13 -13.84 -8.45
CA LEU A 451 -20.17 -12.81 -7.40
C LEU A 451 -21.18 -11.70 -7.73
N GLU A 452 -21.18 -11.22 -8.98
CA GLU A 452 -22.14 -10.22 -9.43
C GLU A 452 -23.59 -10.75 -9.33
N GLN A 453 -23.83 -11.99 -9.78
CA GLN A 453 -25.15 -12.61 -9.65
C GLN A 453 -25.61 -12.72 -8.20
N ASN A 454 -24.72 -13.10 -7.30
CA ASN A 454 -25.01 -13.18 -5.87
C ASN A 454 -25.40 -11.80 -5.31
N PHE A 455 -24.70 -10.72 -5.69
CA PHE A 455 -25.06 -9.37 -5.23
C PHE A 455 -26.40 -8.88 -5.81
N ARG A 456 -26.70 -9.19 -7.05
CA ARG A 456 -27.98 -8.88 -7.69
C ARG A 456 -29.15 -9.69 -7.11
N ALA A 457 -28.92 -10.95 -6.72
CA ALA A 457 -29.96 -11.80 -6.09
C ALA A 457 -30.33 -11.29 -4.68
N TYR A 458 -29.36 -10.79 -3.93
CA TYR A 458 -29.62 -10.17 -2.62
C TYR A 458 -30.58 -8.96 -2.71
N GLU A 459 -30.48 -8.16 -3.78
CA GLU A 459 -31.39 -7.02 -3.99
C GLU A 459 -32.84 -7.46 -4.15
N LYS A 460 -33.09 -8.56 -4.87
CA LYS A 460 -34.44 -9.10 -5.04
C LYS A 460 -35.04 -9.60 -3.72
N THR A 461 -34.23 -10.22 -2.89
CA THR A 461 -34.67 -10.74 -1.58
C THR A 461 -34.98 -9.62 -0.60
N ASP A 462 -34.16 -8.56 -0.56
CA ASP A 462 -34.39 -7.38 0.30
C ASP A 462 -35.64 -6.59 -0.14
N ARG A 463 -35.88 -6.44 -1.46
CA ARG A 463 -37.13 -5.82 -1.96
C ARG A 463 -38.35 -6.62 -1.57
N ASN A 464 -38.36 -7.94 -1.76
CA ASN A 464 -39.47 -8.78 -1.41
C ASN A 464 -39.76 -8.78 0.12
N SER A 465 -38.69 -8.71 0.93
CA SER A 465 -38.85 -8.61 2.40
C SER A 465 -39.30 -7.21 2.85
N ALA A 466 -38.98 -6.15 2.13
CA ALA A 466 -39.48 -4.80 2.40
C ALA A 466 -40.94 -4.64 1.98
N GLU A 467 -41.34 -5.17 0.84
CA GLU A 467 -42.73 -5.16 0.36
C GLU A 467 -43.65 -6.00 1.27
N ALA A 468 -43.17 -7.15 1.77
CA ALA A 468 -43.88 -7.98 2.71
C ALA A 468 -44.11 -7.30 4.09
N LYS A 469 -43.21 -6.39 4.50
CA LYS A 469 -43.37 -5.60 5.75
C LYS A 469 -44.25 -4.36 5.60
N VAL A 470 -44.53 -3.92 4.40
CA VAL A 470 -45.41 -2.77 4.10
C VAL A 470 -46.85 -3.24 3.85
N SER A 471 -47.02 -4.52 3.50
CA SER A 471 -48.35 -5.14 3.22
C SER A 471 -48.95 -5.92 4.39
N GLY A 472 -48.28 -5.99 5.54
CA GLY A 472 -48.77 -6.56 6.79
C GLY A 472 -48.79 -5.52 7.91
#